data_7532a946eb0dd669f2b3b74ec451eb1a
#
_entry.id   7532a946eb0dd669f2b3b74ec451eb1a
#
_cell.length_a   1.000
_cell.length_b   1.000
_cell.length_c   1.000
_cell.angle_alpha   90.00
_cell.angle_beta   90.00
_cell.angle_gamma   90.00
#
_symmetry.space_group_name_H-M   'P 1'
#
loop_
_entity.id
_entity.type
_entity.pdbx_description
1 polymer ?
#
loop_
_entity_poly.entity_id
_entity_poly.type
_entity_poly.pdbx_seq_one_letter_code
_entity_poly.pdbx_strand_id
1 'polypeptide(L)'
;MPSSLWSMFSRPEVRLATSYYSDQAEQHERVTRVRGSHARTTAGLVEALRRSIPLRVGVIDIEKGQRAEQAIDYLRALGVTWIDTDRLRQVGRGVRDTGPDLSQLCGHCARGKVAIGPDGAVWPCVFARWMSLGDVCESSLAESLNGDRMRAACAQLATMGRKDKDPGQPKCSPETRCDPSKSDCQPTCPPGYHAKGCWPFYYSPDEDEEDE
;
A
#
# COMPACT_ATOMS: atom_id res chain seq x y z
N MET A 1 -7.79 22.20 -4.18
CA MET A 1 -6.55 22.01 -4.97
C MET A 1 -6.62 22.82 -6.25
N PRO A 2 -5.50 23.33 -6.81
CA PRO A 2 -5.45 24.02 -8.09
C PRO A 2 -5.96 23.15 -9.25
N SER A 3 -6.60 23.77 -10.27
CA SER A 3 -7.14 23.07 -11.44
C SER A 3 -6.07 22.31 -12.24
N SER A 4 -4.85 22.86 -12.29
CA SER A 4 -3.68 22.24 -12.95
C SER A 4 -3.30 20.87 -12.35
N LEU A 5 -3.40 20.70 -11.04
CA LEU A 5 -3.13 19.42 -10.38
C LEU A 5 -4.22 18.39 -10.73
N TRP A 6 -5.47 18.81 -10.82
CA TRP A 6 -6.54 17.90 -11.22
C TRP A 6 -6.38 17.40 -12.65
N SER A 7 -5.93 18.25 -13.56
CA SER A 7 -5.63 17.83 -14.94
C SER A 7 -4.51 16.77 -14.98
N MET A 8 -3.50 16.92 -14.12
CA MET A 8 -2.42 15.94 -14.01
C MET A 8 -2.91 14.63 -13.40
N PHE A 9 -3.73 14.68 -12.35
CA PHE A 9 -4.28 13.50 -11.70
C PHE A 9 -5.30 12.74 -12.57
N SER A 10 -5.91 13.39 -13.55
CA SER A 10 -6.85 12.76 -14.48
C SER A 10 -6.17 12.01 -15.63
N ARG A 11 -4.83 11.91 -15.67
CA ARG A 11 -4.13 11.09 -16.66
C ARG A 11 -4.38 9.60 -16.42
N PRO A 12 -4.50 8.76 -17.47
CA PRO A 12 -4.86 7.35 -17.33
C PRO A 12 -3.91 6.53 -16.44
N GLU A 13 -2.63 6.88 -16.44
CA GLU A 13 -1.58 6.25 -15.66
C GLU A 13 -1.55 6.66 -14.18
N VAL A 14 -2.29 7.70 -13.79
CA VAL A 14 -2.27 8.23 -12.42
C VAL A 14 -3.35 7.57 -11.56
N ARG A 15 -2.95 7.18 -10.37
CA ARG A 15 -3.82 6.66 -9.32
C ARG A 15 -3.58 7.45 -8.05
N LEU A 16 -4.63 7.76 -7.33
CA LEU A 16 -4.53 8.49 -6.06
C LEU A 16 -4.61 7.52 -4.88
N ALA A 17 -3.77 7.77 -3.88
CA ALA A 17 -3.88 7.13 -2.59
C ALA A 17 -3.83 8.19 -1.49
N THR A 18 -4.67 8.04 -0.46
CA THR A 18 -4.66 8.94 0.69
C THR A 18 -4.99 8.19 1.97
N SER A 19 -4.58 8.77 3.10
CA SER A 19 -4.97 8.28 4.42
C SER A 19 -6.21 9.03 4.91
N TYR A 20 -7.05 8.31 5.67
CA TYR A 20 -8.21 8.84 6.34
C TYR A 20 -8.23 8.34 7.78
N TYR A 21 -8.75 9.11 8.73
CA TYR A 21 -8.60 8.77 10.15
C TYR A 21 -9.91 8.68 10.90
N SER A 22 -10.94 9.45 10.52
CA SER A 22 -12.24 9.45 11.16
C SER A 22 -13.28 10.10 10.28
N ASP A 23 -14.54 9.71 10.44
CA ASP A 23 -15.74 10.36 9.91
C ASP A 23 -16.02 11.71 10.61
N GLN A 24 -15.44 11.93 11.81
CA GLN A 24 -15.57 13.17 12.57
C GLN A 24 -14.38 14.10 12.35
N ALA A 25 -14.69 15.38 12.05
CA ALA A 25 -13.66 16.39 11.79
C ALA A 25 -12.69 16.54 12.96
N GLU A 26 -13.18 16.63 14.19
CA GLU A 26 -12.35 16.82 15.38
C GLU A 26 -11.33 15.70 15.57
N GLN A 27 -11.74 14.44 15.40
CA GLN A 27 -10.85 13.30 15.55
C GLN A 27 -9.84 13.24 14.39
N HIS A 28 -10.28 13.44 13.14
CA HIS A 28 -9.40 13.47 11.97
C HIS A 28 -8.36 14.59 12.09
N GLU A 29 -8.77 15.78 12.50
CA GLU A 29 -7.92 16.97 12.62
C GLU A 29 -6.95 16.87 13.80
N ARG A 30 -7.32 16.20 14.87
CA ARG A 30 -6.42 15.89 15.98
C ARG A 30 -5.27 15.00 15.52
N VAL A 31 -5.54 14.00 14.70
CA VAL A 31 -4.52 13.11 14.14
C VAL A 31 -3.61 13.84 13.15
N THR A 32 -4.18 14.58 12.23
CA THR A 32 -3.41 15.29 11.20
C THR A 32 -2.73 16.55 11.73
N ARG A 33 -3.18 17.07 12.88
CA ARG A 33 -2.76 18.35 13.48
C ARG A 33 -2.97 19.55 12.55
N VAL A 34 -3.97 19.46 11.66
CA VAL A 34 -4.26 20.52 10.69
C VAL A 34 -5.75 20.79 10.66
N ARG A 35 -6.14 21.98 11.13
CA ARG A 35 -7.53 22.43 11.12
C ARG A 35 -8.10 22.47 9.71
N GLY A 36 -9.33 21.97 9.53
CA GLY A 36 -10.01 21.89 8.24
C GLY A 36 -9.44 20.79 7.32
N SER A 37 -8.54 19.89 7.81
CA SER A 37 -8.02 18.80 6.99
C SER A 37 -9.09 17.78 6.63
N HIS A 38 -10.03 17.49 7.53
CA HIS A 38 -11.15 16.59 7.26
C HIS A 38 -11.96 17.07 6.04
N ALA A 39 -12.43 18.30 6.09
CA ALA A 39 -13.22 18.89 5.00
C ALA A 39 -12.44 18.93 3.67
N ARG A 40 -11.16 19.30 3.71
CA ARG A 40 -10.32 19.33 2.50
C ARG A 40 -10.05 17.94 1.92
N THR A 41 -9.82 16.95 2.79
CA THR A 41 -9.62 15.57 2.35
C THR A 41 -10.89 15.03 1.73
N THR A 42 -12.03 15.19 2.40
CA THR A 42 -13.35 14.76 1.90
C THR A 42 -13.69 15.43 0.56
N ALA A 43 -13.48 16.74 0.43
CA ALA A 43 -13.69 17.44 -0.84
C ALA A 43 -12.75 16.92 -1.95
N GLY A 44 -11.52 16.58 -1.60
CA GLY A 44 -10.58 15.95 -2.53
C GLY A 44 -11.03 14.58 -3.00
N LEU A 45 -11.56 13.74 -2.10
CA LEU A 45 -12.11 12.42 -2.42
C LEU A 45 -13.31 12.54 -3.37
N VAL A 46 -14.27 13.41 -3.03
CA VAL A 46 -15.46 13.65 -3.85
C VAL A 46 -15.08 14.12 -5.25
N GLU A 47 -14.12 15.04 -5.38
CA GLU A 47 -13.67 15.52 -6.68
C GLU A 47 -12.91 14.44 -7.48
N ALA A 48 -12.11 13.61 -6.82
CA ALA A 48 -11.45 12.48 -7.48
C ALA A 48 -12.48 11.46 -8.02
N LEU A 49 -13.49 11.12 -7.23
CA LEU A 49 -14.60 10.24 -7.64
C LEU A 49 -15.38 10.83 -8.82
N ARG A 50 -15.73 12.13 -8.74
CA ARG A 50 -16.42 12.84 -9.81
C ARG A 50 -15.65 12.80 -11.15
N ARG A 51 -14.32 12.79 -11.07
CA ARG A 51 -13.42 12.70 -12.26
C ARG A 51 -13.10 11.27 -12.66
N SER A 52 -13.68 10.28 -11.99
CA SER A 52 -13.37 8.85 -12.22
C SER A 52 -11.88 8.53 -12.08
N ILE A 53 -11.15 9.26 -11.23
CA ILE A 53 -9.74 8.99 -10.94
C ILE A 53 -9.67 7.77 -10.04
N PRO A 54 -8.88 6.73 -10.39
CA PRO A 54 -8.69 5.57 -9.54
C PRO A 54 -8.18 5.98 -8.15
N LEU A 55 -8.95 5.65 -7.11
CA LEU A 55 -8.73 6.13 -5.75
C LEU A 55 -8.65 4.96 -4.76
N ARG A 56 -7.61 4.98 -3.93
CA ARG A 56 -7.43 4.10 -2.78
C ARG A 56 -7.38 4.91 -1.50
N VAL A 57 -8.15 4.53 -0.49
CA VAL A 57 -8.13 5.20 0.81
C VAL A 57 -7.70 4.21 1.90
N GLY A 58 -6.65 4.56 2.63
CA GLY A 58 -6.21 3.82 3.80
C GLY A 58 -6.80 4.43 5.08
N VAL A 59 -7.64 3.68 5.80
CA VAL A 59 -8.07 4.05 7.14
C VAL A 59 -7.04 3.56 8.14
N ILE A 60 -6.36 4.50 8.80
CA ILE A 60 -5.26 4.16 9.72
C ILE A 60 -5.74 4.34 11.16
N ASP A 61 -5.76 3.23 11.90
CA ASP A 61 -6.06 3.22 13.33
C ASP A 61 -4.80 3.61 14.12
N ILE A 62 -4.85 4.74 14.81
CA ILE A 62 -3.71 5.36 15.51
C ILE A 62 -3.88 5.34 17.02
N GLU A 63 -5.11 5.47 17.50
CA GLU A 63 -5.40 5.64 18.92
C GLU A 63 -6.62 4.83 19.37
N LYS A 64 -6.61 4.40 20.62
CA LYS A 64 -7.73 3.69 21.21
C LYS A 64 -9.00 4.56 21.16
N GLY A 65 -10.11 3.97 20.72
CA GLY A 65 -11.40 4.66 20.59
C GLY A 65 -11.53 5.48 19.30
N GLN A 66 -10.61 5.29 18.36
CA GLN A 66 -10.74 5.87 17.02
C GLN A 66 -11.93 5.24 16.28
N ARG A 67 -12.64 6.07 15.53
CA ARG A 67 -13.83 5.68 14.76
C ARG A 67 -13.47 5.11 13.39
N ALA A 68 -12.61 4.09 13.37
CA ALA A 68 -12.10 3.52 12.12
C ALA A 68 -13.21 2.84 11.29
N GLU A 69 -14.11 2.07 11.94
CA GLU A 69 -15.24 1.41 11.25
C GLU A 69 -16.22 2.44 10.68
N GLN A 70 -16.59 3.46 11.45
CA GLN A 70 -17.47 4.53 11.00
C GLN A 70 -16.83 5.34 9.86
N ALA A 71 -15.51 5.52 9.89
CA ALA A 71 -14.78 6.14 8.79
C ALA A 71 -14.87 5.30 7.50
N ILE A 72 -14.79 3.97 7.60
CA ILE A 72 -14.96 3.06 6.48
C ILE A 72 -16.37 3.17 5.90
N ASP A 73 -17.39 3.15 6.75
CA ASP A 73 -18.79 3.25 6.31
C ASP A 73 -19.08 4.62 5.67
N TYR A 74 -18.51 5.68 6.23
CA TYR A 74 -18.59 7.01 5.64
C TYR A 74 -17.96 7.07 4.25
N LEU A 75 -16.77 6.49 4.08
CA LEU A 75 -16.07 6.44 2.80
C LEU A 75 -16.83 5.60 1.76
N ARG A 76 -17.43 4.48 2.17
CA ARG A 76 -18.31 3.66 1.32
C ARG A 76 -19.52 4.45 0.86
N ALA A 77 -20.15 5.19 1.77
CA ALA A 77 -21.30 6.05 1.45
C ALA A 77 -20.92 7.20 0.49
N LEU A 78 -19.68 7.66 0.49
CA LEU A 78 -19.14 8.60 -0.51
C LEU A 78 -18.89 7.97 -1.88
N GLY A 79 -18.91 6.63 -1.99
CA GLY A 79 -18.62 5.91 -3.23
C GLY A 79 -17.18 5.44 -3.38
N VAL A 80 -16.36 5.47 -2.33
CA VAL A 80 -15.01 4.91 -2.37
C VAL A 80 -15.09 3.38 -2.37
N THR A 81 -14.58 2.75 -3.42
CA THR A 81 -14.64 1.29 -3.62
C THR A 81 -13.41 0.56 -3.08
N TRP A 82 -12.27 1.23 -3.02
CA TRP A 82 -11.02 0.64 -2.51
C TRP A 82 -10.61 1.28 -1.20
N ILE A 83 -10.94 0.59 -0.11
CA ILE A 83 -10.61 1.01 1.26
C ILE A 83 -9.78 -0.07 1.91
N ASP A 84 -8.59 0.29 2.38
CA ASP A 84 -7.73 -0.58 3.19
C ASP A 84 -7.72 -0.10 4.63
N THR A 85 -7.40 -1.01 5.54
CA THR A 85 -7.18 -0.68 6.95
C THR A 85 -5.74 -0.97 7.34
N ASP A 86 -5.17 -0.12 8.15
CA ASP A 86 -3.87 -0.36 8.78
C ASP A 86 -3.87 0.28 10.18
N ARG A 87 -2.88 -0.07 10.98
CA ARG A 87 -2.66 0.50 12.31
C ARG A 87 -1.40 1.35 12.32
N LEU A 88 -1.26 2.22 13.32
CA LEU A 88 0.00 2.92 13.54
C LEU A 88 1.11 1.89 13.77
N ARG A 89 2.14 1.97 12.93
CA ARG A 89 3.33 1.12 13.02
C ARG A 89 4.40 1.84 13.81
N GLN A 90 5.08 1.12 14.71
CA GLN A 90 6.21 1.64 15.50
C GLN A 90 7.47 1.76 14.63
N VAL A 91 7.39 2.54 13.53
CA VAL A 91 8.46 2.74 12.56
C VAL A 91 8.58 4.22 12.22
N GLY A 92 9.79 4.74 12.17
CA GLY A 92 10.04 6.13 11.86
C GLY A 92 9.35 7.06 12.87
N ARG A 93 8.60 8.04 12.38
CA ARG A 93 7.83 8.98 13.24
C ARG A 93 6.66 8.36 13.99
N GLY A 94 6.31 7.12 13.69
CA GLY A 94 5.30 6.35 14.42
C GLY A 94 5.81 5.67 15.67
N VAL A 95 7.13 5.66 15.90
CA VAL A 95 7.73 5.07 17.13
C VAL A 95 7.28 5.88 18.34
N ARG A 96 6.67 5.20 19.32
CA ARG A 96 6.22 5.79 20.59
C ARG A 96 6.80 5.03 21.77
N ASP A 97 6.54 3.74 21.85
CA ASP A 97 6.79 2.95 23.08
C ASP A 97 7.81 1.85 22.89
N THR A 98 7.90 1.29 21.69
CA THR A 98 8.80 0.16 21.41
C THR A 98 9.60 0.42 20.14
N GLY A 99 10.82 -0.15 20.09
CA GLY A 99 11.60 -0.17 18.85
C GLY A 99 10.89 -0.96 17.74
N PRO A 100 11.31 -0.76 16.49
CA PRO A 100 10.75 -1.52 15.37
C PRO A 100 11.14 -2.99 15.48
N ASP A 101 10.15 -3.87 15.32
CA ASP A 101 10.30 -5.33 15.35
C ASP A 101 9.43 -6.00 14.26
N LEU A 102 9.55 -7.32 14.17
CA LEU A 102 8.79 -8.10 13.19
C LEU A 102 7.27 -7.92 13.31
N SER A 103 6.73 -7.68 14.52
CA SER A 103 5.29 -7.52 14.75
C SER A 103 4.72 -6.31 14.02
N GLN A 104 5.58 -5.34 13.67
CA GLN A 104 5.21 -4.12 12.95
C GLN A 104 5.09 -4.33 11.42
N LEU A 105 5.51 -5.49 10.93
CA LEU A 105 5.49 -5.79 9.50
C LEU A 105 4.18 -6.47 9.09
N CYS A 106 3.84 -6.38 7.79
CA CYS A 106 2.62 -6.98 7.23
C CYS A 106 2.80 -8.43 6.75
N GLY A 107 4.00 -9.02 6.89
CA GLY A 107 4.30 -10.36 6.40
C GLY A 107 4.60 -10.47 4.89
N HIS A 108 4.63 -9.35 4.16
CA HIS A 108 4.92 -9.32 2.71
C HIS A 108 6.31 -8.76 2.36
N CYS A 109 7.20 -8.62 3.34
CA CYS A 109 8.56 -8.14 3.12
C CYS A 109 9.38 -9.16 2.33
N ALA A 110 10.34 -8.68 1.53
CA ALA A 110 11.24 -9.51 0.70
C ALA A 110 10.54 -10.46 -0.30
N ARG A 111 9.27 -10.23 -0.63
CA ARG A 111 8.54 -11.01 -1.61
C ARG A 111 8.43 -10.25 -2.92
N GLY A 112 9.35 -10.50 -3.85
CA GLY A 112 9.42 -9.84 -5.15
C GLY A 112 9.68 -8.34 -5.10
N LYS A 113 10.09 -7.79 -3.94
CA LYS A 113 10.39 -6.37 -3.76
C LYS A 113 11.33 -6.14 -2.59
N VAL A 114 12.13 -5.10 -2.71
CA VAL A 114 12.96 -4.53 -1.65
C VAL A 114 12.78 -3.01 -1.62
N ALA A 115 13.30 -2.35 -0.62
CA ALA A 115 13.39 -0.90 -0.55
C ALA A 115 14.85 -0.48 -0.61
N ILE A 116 15.15 0.57 -1.34
CA ILE A 116 16.47 1.21 -1.42
C ILE A 116 16.32 2.63 -0.89
N GLY A 117 17.17 3.02 0.04
CA GLY A 117 17.21 4.35 0.60
C GLY A 117 17.97 5.33 -0.29
N PRO A 118 17.83 6.63 -0.03
CA PRO A 118 18.59 7.65 -0.76
C PRO A 118 20.09 7.60 -0.47
N ASP A 119 20.49 6.92 0.56
CA ASP A 119 21.84 6.62 0.99
C ASP A 119 22.42 5.32 0.39
N GLY A 120 21.67 4.61 -0.44
CA GLY A 120 22.06 3.34 -1.05
C GLY A 120 21.70 2.10 -0.22
N ALA A 121 21.31 2.24 1.05
CA ALA A 121 21.00 1.11 1.91
C ALA A 121 19.79 0.32 1.40
N VAL A 122 19.88 -1.02 1.43
CA VAL A 122 18.87 -1.96 0.94
C VAL A 122 18.17 -2.67 2.10
N TRP A 123 16.83 -2.72 2.08
CA TRP A 123 16.01 -3.36 3.11
C TRP A 123 14.91 -4.25 2.51
N PRO A 124 14.39 -5.25 3.26
CA PRO A 124 13.28 -6.10 2.80
C PRO A 124 11.99 -5.33 2.46
N CYS A 125 11.77 -4.18 3.11
CA CYS A 125 10.71 -3.21 2.80
C CYS A 125 10.97 -1.89 3.52
N VAL A 126 10.22 -0.84 3.18
CA VAL A 126 10.35 0.51 3.78
C VAL A 126 10.16 0.53 5.31
N PHE A 127 9.48 -0.46 5.88
CA PHE A 127 9.24 -0.58 7.31
C PHE A 127 10.25 -1.49 8.02
N ALA A 128 11.13 -2.19 7.31
CA ALA A 128 12.11 -3.12 7.86
C ALA A 128 13.54 -2.57 7.78
N ARG A 129 13.72 -1.28 8.03
CA ARG A 129 15.02 -0.58 7.89
C ARG A 129 16.10 -1.05 8.87
N TRP A 130 15.74 -1.73 9.94
CA TRP A 130 16.70 -2.37 10.85
C TRP A 130 17.30 -3.68 10.31
N MET A 131 16.76 -4.22 9.21
CA MET A 131 17.21 -5.43 8.55
C MET A 131 18.00 -5.05 7.28
N SER A 132 19.27 -4.63 7.45
CA SER A 132 20.10 -4.28 6.29
C SER A 132 20.41 -5.50 5.44
N LEU A 133 20.13 -5.42 4.14
CA LEU A 133 20.47 -6.43 3.13
C LEU A 133 21.79 -6.12 2.42
N GLY A 134 22.22 -4.88 2.41
CA GLY A 134 23.43 -4.38 1.76
C GLY A 134 23.30 -2.91 1.42
N ASP A 135 24.19 -2.45 0.54
CA ASP A 135 24.25 -1.08 0.06
C ASP A 135 24.61 -1.09 -1.44
N VAL A 136 23.79 -0.44 -2.28
CA VAL A 136 24.00 -0.41 -3.73
C VAL A 136 25.16 0.52 -4.15
N CYS A 137 25.67 1.33 -3.24
CA CYS A 137 26.87 2.12 -3.44
C CYS A 137 28.17 1.29 -3.22
N GLU A 138 28.08 0.18 -2.47
CA GLU A 138 29.21 -0.69 -2.14
C GLU A 138 29.25 -1.98 -2.95
N SER A 139 28.07 -2.51 -3.30
CA SER A 139 27.92 -3.79 -4.03
C SER A 139 26.72 -3.74 -4.97
N SER A 140 26.65 -4.69 -5.91
CA SER A 140 25.50 -4.75 -6.81
C SER A 140 24.20 -5.11 -6.07
N LEU A 141 23.07 -4.63 -6.58
CA LEU A 141 21.76 -5.04 -6.06
C LEU A 141 21.58 -6.56 -6.11
N ALA A 142 22.09 -7.21 -7.16
CA ALA A 142 22.03 -8.66 -7.30
C ALA A 142 22.76 -9.39 -6.16
N GLU A 143 23.91 -8.90 -5.72
CA GLU A 143 24.63 -9.45 -4.56
C GLU A 143 23.84 -9.27 -3.27
N SER A 144 23.24 -8.09 -3.05
CA SER A 144 22.36 -7.85 -1.90
C SER A 144 21.16 -8.78 -1.88
N LEU A 145 20.53 -9.05 -3.04
CA LEU A 145 19.35 -9.90 -3.16
C LEU A 145 19.64 -11.40 -3.02
N ASN A 146 20.83 -11.85 -3.43
CA ASN A 146 21.23 -13.27 -3.39
C ASN A 146 22.15 -13.60 -2.20
N GLY A 147 22.54 -12.62 -1.41
CA GLY A 147 23.48 -12.74 -0.31
C GLY A 147 22.92 -13.39 0.95
N ASP A 148 23.82 -13.67 1.90
CA ASP A 148 23.48 -14.29 3.18
C ASP A 148 22.54 -13.43 4.02
N ARG A 149 22.68 -12.11 3.96
CA ARG A 149 21.81 -11.17 4.67
C ARG A 149 20.36 -11.29 4.21
N MET A 150 20.14 -11.45 2.89
CA MET A 150 18.79 -11.66 2.36
C MET A 150 18.23 -13.00 2.81
N ARG A 151 19.03 -14.07 2.76
CA ARG A 151 18.62 -15.40 3.25
C ARG A 151 18.24 -15.35 4.74
N ALA A 152 19.05 -14.71 5.57
CA ALA A 152 18.78 -14.53 7.00
C ALA A 152 17.50 -13.70 7.24
N ALA A 153 17.32 -12.61 6.51
CA ALA A 153 16.11 -11.79 6.58
C ALA A 153 14.87 -12.60 6.19
N CYS A 154 14.92 -13.36 5.10
CA CYS A 154 13.81 -14.23 4.70
C CYS A 154 13.49 -15.29 5.76
N ALA A 155 14.49 -15.90 6.39
CA ALA A 155 14.30 -16.85 7.47
C ALA A 155 13.58 -16.22 8.68
N GLN A 156 14.02 -15.02 9.11
CA GLN A 156 13.35 -14.29 10.18
C GLN A 156 11.91 -13.90 9.80
N LEU A 157 11.70 -13.41 8.59
CA LEU A 157 10.37 -13.03 8.11
C LEU A 157 9.42 -14.23 7.97
N ALA A 158 9.95 -15.43 7.70
CA ALA A 158 9.15 -16.65 7.65
C ALA A 158 8.56 -17.05 9.00
N THR A 159 9.19 -16.67 10.12
CA THR A 159 8.68 -16.95 11.48
C THR A 159 7.42 -16.16 11.82
N MET A 160 7.13 -15.09 11.07
CA MET A 160 5.98 -14.22 11.38
C MET A 160 4.62 -14.86 11.12
N GLY A 161 4.54 -16.03 10.49
CA GLY A 161 3.28 -16.54 10.00
C GLY A 161 2.61 -15.56 9.01
N ARG A 162 1.78 -16.06 8.11
CA ARG A 162 0.89 -15.17 7.33
C ARG A 162 -0.10 -14.56 8.31
N LYS A 163 -0.06 -13.27 8.53
CA LYS A 163 -1.25 -12.56 9.05
C LYS A 163 -2.27 -12.70 7.94
N ASP A 164 -3.23 -13.56 8.15
CA ASP A 164 -4.29 -13.80 7.19
C ASP A 164 -4.90 -12.46 6.81
N LYS A 165 -5.02 -12.26 5.50
CA LYS A 165 -5.64 -11.07 4.95
C LYS A 165 -7.05 -10.98 5.52
N ASP A 166 -7.46 -9.77 5.89
CA ASP A 166 -8.84 -9.38 6.14
C ASP A 166 -9.77 -10.12 5.14
N PRO A 167 -10.81 -10.84 5.60
CA PRO A 167 -11.68 -11.62 4.72
C PRO A 167 -12.38 -10.82 3.61
N GLY A 168 -12.24 -9.48 3.62
CA GLY A 168 -12.74 -8.58 2.58
C GLY A 168 -11.78 -8.29 1.43
N GLN A 169 -10.52 -8.74 1.46
CA GLN A 169 -9.61 -8.54 0.32
C GLN A 169 -9.75 -9.68 -0.71
N PRO A 170 -9.82 -9.37 -2.01
CA PRO A 170 -9.86 -10.38 -3.05
C PRO A 170 -8.67 -11.32 -2.93
N LYS A 171 -8.94 -12.63 -2.97
CA LYS A 171 -7.97 -13.72 -2.84
C LYS A 171 -7.08 -13.86 -4.08
N CYS A 172 -6.49 -12.79 -4.59
CA CYS A 172 -5.50 -12.89 -5.65
C CYS A 172 -4.11 -13.05 -5.02
N SER A 173 -3.58 -14.27 -5.07
CA SER A 173 -2.17 -14.54 -4.81
C SER A 173 -1.35 -14.19 -6.07
N PRO A 174 -0.15 -13.61 -5.95
CA PRO A 174 0.73 -13.41 -7.12
C PRO A 174 1.17 -14.72 -7.77
N GLU A 175 0.93 -15.87 -7.14
CA GLU A 175 1.22 -17.20 -7.67
C GLU A 175 0.04 -17.81 -8.44
N THR A 176 -1.14 -17.26 -8.35
CA THR A 176 -2.30 -17.67 -9.15
C THR A 176 -2.53 -16.63 -10.24
N ARG A 177 -2.03 -16.91 -11.45
CA ARG A 177 -2.51 -16.23 -12.64
C ARG A 177 -4.03 -16.32 -12.64
N CYS A 178 -4.71 -15.18 -12.70
CA CYS A 178 -6.15 -15.18 -12.95
C CYS A 178 -6.39 -15.87 -14.29
N ASP A 179 -6.94 -17.07 -14.23
CA ASP A 179 -7.41 -17.77 -15.42
C ASP A 179 -8.87 -17.35 -15.62
N PRO A 180 -9.17 -16.54 -16.64
CA PRO A 180 -10.52 -16.06 -16.89
C PRO A 180 -11.50 -17.17 -17.27
N SER A 181 -11.02 -18.41 -17.50
CA SER A 181 -11.85 -19.57 -17.81
C SER A 181 -12.31 -20.35 -16.57
N LYS A 182 -11.80 -20.03 -15.36
CA LYS A 182 -12.21 -20.69 -14.13
C LYS A 182 -13.29 -19.88 -13.41
N SER A 183 -14.41 -20.55 -13.15
CA SER A 183 -15.62 -20.03 -12.51
C SER A 183 -15.42 -19.48 -11.07
N ASP A 184 -14.25 -19.66 -10.47
CA ASP A 184 -13.93 -19.22 -9.10
C ASP A 184 -13.32 -17.81 -9.05
N CYS A 185 -13.08 -17.17 -10.19
CA CYS A 185 -12.81 -15.75 -10.28
C CYS A 185 -14.13 -14.99 -10.13
N GLN A 186 -14.55 -14.69 -8.91
CA GLN A 186 -15.67 -13.76 -8.73
C GLN A 186 -15.29 -12.38 -9.26
N PRO A 187 -16.15 -11.70 -10.03
CA PRO A 187 -15.89 -10.40 -10.62
C PRO A 187 -15.99 -9.29 -9.58
N THR A 188 -15.03 -9.22 -8.67
CA THR A 188 -14.84 -8.09 -7.76
C THR A 188 -13.75 -7.13 -8.26
N CYS A 189 -13.20 -7.39 -9.45
CA CYS A 189 -12.35 -6.42 -10.13
C CYS A 189 -13.24 -5.34 -10.78
N PRO A 190 -13.00 -4.06 -10.50
CA PRO A 190 -13.72 -2.98 -11.20
C PRO A 190 -13.56 -3.10 -12.71
N PRO A 191 -14.60 -2.75 -13.52
CA PRO A 191 -14.49 -2.78 -14.96
C PRO A 191 -13.35 -1.90 -15.45
N GLY A 192 -12.44 -2.48 -16.27
CA GLY A 192 -11.23 -1.82 -16.77
C GLY A 192 -9.91 -2.45 -16.32
N TYR A 193 -9.93 -3.45 -15.46
CA TYR A 193 -8.76 -4.25 -15.13
C TYR A 193 -8.65 -5.43 -16.08
N HIS A 194 -7.86 -5.27 -17.14
CA HIS A 194 -7.50 -6.37 -18.01
C HIS A 194 -6.52 -7.31 -17.34
N ALA A 195 -6.61 -8.59 -17.67
CA ALA A 195 -5.99 -9.77 -17.07
C ALA A 195 -4.44 -9.87 -17.09
N LYS A 196 -3.74 -8.75 -17.08
CA LYS A 196 -2.28 -8.68 -16.88
C LYS A 196 -1.97 -8.15 -15.49
N GLY A 197 -2.15 -9.02 -14.48
CA GLY A 197 -1.75 -8.79 -13.09
C GLY A 197 -2.74 -7.93 -12.29
N CYS A 198 -3.35 -8.50 -11.26
CA CYS A 198 -4.24 -7.82 -10.30
C CYS A 198 -3.53 -6.80 -9.38
N TRP A 199 -2.37 -6.28 -9.76
CA TRP A 199 -1.64 -5.23 -9.04
C TRP A 199 -1.01 -4.22 -9.99
N PRO A 200 -1.24 -2.92 -9.81
CA PRO A 200 -0.71 -1.87 -10.67
C PRO A 200 0.78 -1.56 -10.46
N PHE A 201 1.54 -2.44 -9.81
CA PHE A 201 2.96 -2.23 -9.49
C PHE A 201 3.89 -3.36 -9.95
N TYR A 202 3.42 -4.31 -10.75
CA TYR A 202 4.31 -5.25 -11.41
C TYR A 202 4.55 -4.79 -12.84
N TYR A 203 5.66 -4.09 -13.03
CA TYR A 203 6.33 -4.00 -14.32
C TYR A 203 7.05 -5.33 -14.52
N SER A 204 6.63 -6.12 -15.50
CA SER A 204 7.38 -7.28 -15.98
C SER A 204 8.30 -6.80 -17.11
N PRO A 205 9.63 -6.90 -16.99
CA PRO A 205 10.56 -6.45 -18.02
C PRO A 205 10.64 -7.34 -19.26
N ASP A 206 9.88 -8.43 -19.35
CA ASP A 206 10.14 -9.52 -20.28
C ASP A 206 9.18 -9.57 -21.49
N GLU A 207 8.58 -8.47 -21.94
CA GLU A 207 7.70 -8.48 -23.13
C GLU A 207 8.06 -7.45 -24.21
N ASP A 208 9.33 -7.07 -24.35
CA ASP A 208 9.79 -6.23 -25.48
C ASP A 208 10.82 -6.95 -26.39
N GLU A 209 10.67 -8.26 -26.61
CA GLU A 209 11.35 -8.94 -27.72
C GLU A 209 10.36 -9.91 -28.37
N GLU A 210 9.74 -9.44 -29.47
CA GLU A 210 9.37 -10.14 -30.70
C GLU A 210 8.31 -9.34 -31.43
N ASP A 211 8.76 -8.54 -32.38
CA ASP A 211 8.14 -8.39 -33.71
C ASP A 211 9.07 -7.55 -34.59
N GLU A 212 9.91 -8.27 -35.37
CA GLU A 212 10.35 -7.83 -36.69
C GLU A 212 9.41 -8.40 -37.77
#